data_b96ebcc18d971de8126465d179493b5d
#
_entry.id   b96ebcc18d971de8126465d179493b5d
#
_cell.length_a   1.000
_cell.length_b   1.000
_cell.length_c   1.000
_cell.angle_alpha   90.00
_cell.angle_beta   90.00
_cell.angle_gamma   90.00
#
_symmetry.space_group_name_H-M   'P 1'
#
loop_
_entity.id
_entity.type
_entity.pdbx_description
1 polymer ?
#
loop_
_entity_poly.entity_id
_entity_poly.type
_entity_poly.pdbx_seq_one_letter_code
_entity_poly.pdbx_strand_id
1 'polypeptide(L)'
;MDCGFCTVIAGALNNFTSSLEEEEENYEKMNRYHPLIRYQLGFHAEYTISEELLTGLAKLAARYRAPVYTHNSETAREVEECRLRHKTTPTVYLDSLGLFEYGGGGYHCVHMSREDLRIFQEKKLYAVT
;
A
#
# COMPACT_ATOMS: atom_id res chain seq x y z
N MET A 1 16.23 9.12 15.17
CA MET A 1 15.94 8.47 13.88
C MET A 1 14.86 7.42 14.12
N ASP A 2 13.69 7.59 13.52
CA ASP A 2 12.62 6.61 13.65
C ASP A 2 12.90 5.43 12.71
N CYS A 3 12.96 4.22 13.27
CA CYS A 3 13.01 3.01 12.45
C CYS A 3 11.57 2.63 12.08
N GLY A 4 11.23 2.74 10.81
CA GLY A 4 9.96 2.26 10.30
C GLY A 4 10.02 0.77 9.99
N PHE A 5 9.05 0.02 10.48
CA PHE A 5 8.79 -1.35 10.05
C PHE A 5 7.56 -1.35 9.13
N CYS A 6 7.64 -2.11 8.07
CA CYS A 6 6.51 -2.38 7.21
C CYS A 6 6.35 -3.90 7.09
N THR A 7 5.21 -4.41 7.47
CA THR A 7 4.87 -5.79 7.12
C THR A 7 4.27 -5.80 5.74
N VAL A 8 4.82 -6.65 4.89
CA VAL A 8 4.36 -6.80 3.53
C VAL A 8 3.38 -7.97 3.48
N ILE A 9 2.12 -7.66 3.23
CA ILE A 9 1.14 -8.70 2.93
C ILE A 9 1.42 -9.24 1.52
N ALA A 10 1.95 -10.46 1.47
CA ALA A 10 2.03 -11.23 0.24
C ALA A 10 0.83 -12.19 0.22
N GLY A 11 -0.21 -11.83 -0.53
CA GLY A 11 -1.47 -12.53 -0.41
C GLY A 11 -1.54 -13.83 -1.18
N ALA A 12 -1.62 -14.95 -0.47
CA ALA A 12 -2.35 -16.10 -0.98
C ALA A 12 -3.81 -15.95 -0.54
N LEU A 13 -4.73 -16.09 -1.47
CA LEU A 13 -6.19 -15.99 -1.26
C LEU A 13 -6.71 -16.83 -0.07
N ASN A 14 -5.99 -17.87 0.32
CA ASN A 14 -6.39 -18.80 1.38
C ASN A 14 -6.13 -18.28 2.81
N ASN A 15 -5.43 -17.17 2.98
CA ASN A 15 -5.05 -16.62 4.29
C ASN A 15 -5.53 -15.17 4.50
N PHE A 16 -6.60 -14.79 3.82
CA PHE A 16 -7.16 -13.43 3.84
C PHE A 16 -7.35 -12.89 5.27
N THR A 17 -8.13 -13.59 6.09
CA THR A 17 -8.47 -13.13 7.44
C THR A 17 -7.25 -13.08 8.34
N SER A 18 -6.42 -14.13 8.33
CA SER A 18 -5.23 -14.19 9.17
C SER A 18 -4.19 -13.15 8.80
N SER A 19 -4.04 -12.81 7.52
CA SER A 19 -3.11 -11.77 7.08
C SER A 19 -3.52 -10.37 7.55
N LEU A 20 -4.82 -10.04 7.50
CA LEU A 20 -5.33 -8.77 7.99
C LEU A 20 -5.30 -8.68 9.52
N GLU A 21 -5.63 -9.75 10.21
CA GLU A 21 -5.55 -9.83 11.68
C GLU A 21 -4.11 -9.67 12.16
N GLU A 22 -3.16 -10.32 11.52
CA GLU A 22 -1.73 -10.17 11.81
C GLU A 22 -1.24 -8.73 11.58
N GLU A 23 -1.64 -8.12 10.48
CA GLU A 23 -1.31 -6.73 10.16
C GLU A 23 -1.86 -5.76 11.21
N GLU A 24 -3.11 -5.96 11.62
CA GLU A 24 -3.75 -5.15 12.66
C GLU A 24 -3.07 -5.32 14.02
N GLU A 25 -2.81 -6.56 14.43
CA GLU A 25 -2.12 -6.86 15.68
C GLU A 25 -0.72 -6.24 15.73
N ASN A 26 0.04 -6.37 14.65
CA ASN A 26 1.37 -5.79 14.54
C ASN A 26 1.31 -4.26 14.55
N TYR A 27 0.35 -3.66 13.86
CA TYR A 27 0.15 -2.20 13.88
C TYR A 27 -0.08 -1.67 15.30
N GLU A 28 -1.00 -2.29 16.05
CA GLU A 28 -1.29 -1.88 17.42
C GLU A 28 -0.11 -2.12 18.38
N LYS A 29 0.51 -3.29 18.31
CA LYS A 29 1.59 -3.70 19.21
C LYS A 29 2.85 -2.89 18.97
N MET A 30 3.33 -2.81 17.73
CA MET A 30 4.62 -2.20 17.40
C MET A 30 4.60 -0.68 17.54
N ASN A 31 3.50 -0.02 17.23
CA ASN A 31 3.38 1.43 17.41
C ASN A 31 3.33 1.88 18.90
N ARG A 32 3.11 0.94 19.80
CA ARG A 32 3.15 1.19 21.25
C ARG A 32 4.40 0.65 21.95
N TYR A 33 5.22 -0.10 21.22
CA TYR A 33 6.35 -0.81 21.80
C TYR A 33 7.47 0.12 22.22
N HIS A 34 7.86 1.05 21.38
CA HIS A 34 8.96 1.99 21.64
C HIS A 34 8.78 3.29 20.85
N PRO A 35 9.12 4.47 21.41
CA PRO A 35 8.92 5.75 20.73
C PRO A 35 9.69 5.92 19.42
N LEU A 36 10.78 5.18 19.22
CA LEU A 36 11.56 5.20 17.97
C LEU A 36 11.10 4.16 16.93
N ILE A 37 10.09 3.33 17.26
CA ILE A 37 9.55 2.32 16.34
C ILE A 37 8.22 2.79 15.82
N ARG A 38 8.06 2.75 14.50
CA ARG A 38 6.80 2.97 13.80
C ARG A 38 6.52 1.78 12.88
N TYR A 39 5.34 1.24 13.00
CA TYR A 39 4.84 0.22 12.10
C TYR A 39 3.90 0.87 11.08
N GLN A 40 4.06 0.54 9.84
CA GLN A 40 3.26 1.07 8.74
C GLN A 40 2.54 -0.08 8.04
N LEU A 41 1.30 0.16 7.65
CA LEU A 41 0.55 -0.79 6.84
C LEU A 41 1.14 -0.86 5.44
N GLY A 42 1.13 -2.05 4.85
CA GLY A 42 1.67 -2.22 3.52
C GLY A 42 1.39 -3.58 2.91
N PHE A 43 1.69 -3.69 1.64
CA PHE A 43 1.62 -4.94 0.86
C PHE A 43 2.72 -4.93 -0.20
N HIS A 44 2.99 -6.08 -0.80
CA HIS A 44 4.12 -6.20 -1.71
C HIS A 44 3.93 -5.36 -2.98
N ALA A 45 2.95 -5.69 -3.82
CA ALA A 45 2.67 -4.97 -5.07
C ALA A 45 1.24 -5.25 -5.55
N GLU A 46 0.73 -4.42 -6.45
CA GLU A 46 -0.63 -4.54 -6.98
C GLU A 46 -0.93 -5.92 -7.56
N TYR A 47 0.04 -6.54 -8.24
CA TYR A 47 -0.13 -7.82 -8.92
C TYR A 47 0.05 -9.06 -8.04
N THR A 48 0.42 -8.91 -6.79
CA THR A 48 0.65 -10.03 -5.84
C THR A 48 -0.44 -10.20 -4.80
N ILE A 49 -1.49 -9.42 -4.87
CA ILE A 49 -2.54 -9.37 -3.85
C ILE A 49 -3.92 -9.33 -4.52
N SER A 50 -4.92 -9.93 -3.85
CA SER A 50 -6.31 -9.88 -4.32
C SER A 50 -6.98 -8.54 -4.02
N GLU A 51 -7.99 -8.18 -4.80
CA GLU A 51 -8.80 -6.99 -4.54
C GLU A 51 -9.51 -7.06 -3.19
N GLU A 52 -9.90 -8.26 -2.75
CA GLU A 52 -10.50 -8.46 -1.43
C GLU A 52 -9.55 -8.09 -0.29
N LEU A 53 -8.27 -8.50 -0.39
CA LEU A 53 -7.23 -8.12 0.57
C LEU A 53 -6.94 -6.61 0.52
N LEU A 54 -6.86 -6.03 -0.67
CA LEU A 54 -6.68 -4.59 -0.83
C LEU A 54 -7.83 -3.80 -0.21
N THR A 55 -9.07 -4.24 -0.42
CA THR A 55 -10.25 -3.63 0.18
C THR A 55 -10.25 -3.77 1.71
N GLY A 56 -9.85 -4.93 2.21
CA GLY A 56 -9.68 -5.17 3.65
C GLY A 56 -8.61 -4.28 4.27
N LEU A 57 -7.47 -4.13 3.59
CA LEU A 57 -6.40 -3.25 4.02
C LEU A 57 -6.82 -1.77 3.99
N ALA A 58 -7.58 -1.35 2.98
CA ALA A 58 -8.14 0.00 2.92
C ALA A 58 -9.07 0.30 4.12
N LYS A 59 -9.89 -0.66 4.52
CA LYS A 59 -10.74 -0.55 5.73
C LYS A 59 -9.91 -0.46 7.01
N LEU A 60 -8.85 -1.24 7.10
CA LEU A 60 -7.92 -1.21 8.22
C LEU A 60 -7.20 0.15 8.29
N ALA A 61 -6.70 0.65 7.16
CA ALA A 61 -6.10 1.98 7.06
C ALA A 61 -7.08 3.08 7.48
N ALA A 62 -8.35 2.98 7.09
CA ALA A 62 -9.38 3.93 7.49
C ALA A 62 -9.66 3.90 9.01
N ARG A 63 -9.69 2.70 9.61
CA ARG A 63 -9.88 2.54 11.05
C ARG A 63 -8.82 3.27 11.87
N TYR A 64 -7.57 3.16 11.48
CA TYR A 64 -6.43 3.76 12.19
C TYR A 64 -5.97 5.09 11.61
N ARG A 65 -6.58 5.55 10.53
CA ARG A 65 -6.10 6.70 9.73
C ARG A 65 -4.62 6.56 9.39
N ALA A 66 -4.25 5.37 8.97
CA ALA A 66 -2.87 4.96 8.77
C ALA A 66 -2.43 5.09 7.32
N PRO A 67 -1.19 5.52 7.06
CA PRO A 67 -0.60 5.49 5.73
C PRO A 67 -0.34 4.07 5.26
N VAL A 68 -0.35 3.86 3.94
CA VAL A 68 -0.08 2.57 3.30
C VAL A 68 1.06 2.70 2.31
N TYR A 69 2.00 1.75 2.35
CA TYR A 69 3.15 1.69 1.46
C TYR A 69 3.17 0.40 0.65
N THR A 70 3.61 0.48 -0.60
CA THR A 70 3.73 -0.66 -1.51
C THR A 70 4.79 -0.40 -2.57
N HIS A 71 5.33 -1.46 -3.20
CA HIS A 71 6.07 -1.29 -4.45
C HIS A 71 5.08 -0.80 -5.52
N ASN A 72 5.45 0.21 -6.26
CA ASN A 72 4.52 0.88 -7.15
C ASN A 72 5.19 1.28 -8.46
N SER A 73 4.67 0.77 -9.57
CA SER A 73 5.11 1.14 -10.91
C SER A 73 6.63 1.01 -11.11
N GLU A 74 7.22 -0.04 -10.56
CA GLU A 74 8.65 -0.31 -10.64
C GLU A 74 9.09 -0.64 -12.06
N THR A 75 8.30 -1.44 -12.78
CA THR A 75 8.61 -1.87 -14.15
C THR A 75 7.51 -1.45 -15.14
N ALA A 76 7.90 -1.23 -16.39
CA ALA A 76 6.94 -0.97 -17.46
C ALA A 76 5.95 -2.11 -17.64
N ARG A 77 6.40 -3.36 -17.46
CA ARG A 77 5.58 -4.56 -17.55
C ARG A 77 4.47 -4.57 -16.50
N GLU A 78 4.80 -4.26 -15.26
CA GLU A 78 3.82 -4.13 -14.16
C GLU A 78 2.69 -3.15 -14.54
N VAL A 79 3.07 -1.96 -15.03
CA VAL A 79 2.10 -0.94 -15.43
C VAL A 79 1.23 -1.40 -16.60
N GLU A 80 1.83 -2.05 -17.61
CA GLU A 80 1.10 -2.57 -18.75
C GLU A 80 0.12 -3.69 -18.35
N GLU A 81 0.56 -4.65 -17.57
CA GLU A 81 -0.29 -5.73 -17.06
C GLU A 81 -1.42 -5.21 -16.17
N CYS A 82 -1.18 -4.19 -15.34
CA CYS A 82 -2.22 -3.52 -14.57
C CYS A 82 -3.26 -2.85 -15.48
N ARG A 83 -2.82 -2.19 -16.54
CA ARG A 83 -3.74 -1.59 -17.55
C ARG A 83 -4.58 -2.64 -18.25
N LEU A 84 -4.04 -3.81 -18.51
CA LEU A 84 -4.82 -4.92 -19.11
C LEU A 84 -5.89 -5.43 -18.14
N ARG A 85 -5.56 -5.58 -16.85
CA ARG A 85 -6.49 -6.08 -15.83
C ARG A 85 -7.53 -5.03 -15.41
N HIS A 86 -7.09 -3.82 -15.08
CA HIS A 86 -7.89 -2.80 -14.41
C HIS A 86 -8.19 -1.56 -15.27
N LYS A 87 -7.70 -1.51 -16.51
CA LYS A 87 -7.86 -0.38 -17.45
C LYS A 87 -7.22 0.93 -16.97
N THR A 88 -6.34 0.85 -16.00
CA THR A 88 -5.64 2.01 -15.40
C THR A 88 -4.26 1.62 -14.87
N THR A 89 -3.52 2.60 -14.33
CA THR A 89 -2.21 2.39 -13.71
C THR A 89 -2.33 1.86 -12.29
N PRO A 90 -1.27 1.26 -11.71
CA PRO A 90 -1.29 0.79 -10.33
C PRO A 90 -1.69 1.87 -9.33
N THR A 91 -1.12 3.07 -9.41
CA THR A 91 -1.46 4.17 -8.49
C THR A 91 -2.93 4.55 -8.56
N VAL A 92 -3.47 4.75 -9.76
CA VAL A 92 -4.89 5.12 -9.94
C VAL A 92 -5.81 4.01 -9.43
N TYR A 93 -5.47 2.75 -9.71
CA TYR A 93 -6.24 1.61 -9.21
C TYR A 93 -6.25 1.53 -7.69
N LEU A 94 -5.08 1.59 -7.06
CA LEU A 94 -4.95 1.53 -5.60
C LEU A 94 -5.63 2.72 -4.91
N ASP A 95 -5.51 3.90 -5.47
CA ASP A 95 -6.20 5.09 -4.98
C ASP A 95 -7.73 4.95 -5.08
N SER A 96 -8.23 4.36 -6.16
CA SER A 96 -9.68 4.10 -6.33
C SER A 96 -10.26 3.16 -5.28
N LEU A 97 -9.42 2.29 -4.69
CA LEU A 97 -9.80 1.40 -3.58
C LEU A 97 -9.69 2.06 -2.20
N GLY A 98 -9.24 3.31 -2.13
CA GLY A 98 -9.11 4.06 -0.89
C GLY A 98 -7.83 3.80 -0.09
N LEU A 99 -6.82 3.15 -0.68
CA LEU A 99 -5.59 2.77 0.01
C LEU A 99 -4.71 3.97 0.40
N PHE A 100 -4.79 5.07 -0.33
CA PHE A 100 -3.97 6.27 -0.10
C PHE A 100 -4.71 7.42 0.58
N GLU A 101 -5.89 7.16 1.13
CA GLU A 101 -6.74 8.19 1.75
C GLU A 101 -6.06 8.89 2.95
N TYR A 102 -5.23 8.16 3.68
CA TYR A 102 -4.51 8.66 4.85
C TYR A 102 -3.01 8.81 4.62
N GLY A 103 -2.60 8.91 3.37
CA GLY A 103 -1.20 9.06 2.99
C GLY A 103 -0.51 7.74 2.70
N GLY A 104 0.81 7.75 2.76
CA GLY A 104 1.65 6.62 2.42
C GLY A 104 2.51 6.90 1.19
N GLY A 105 2.69 5.90 0.37
CA GLY A 105 3.49 6.07 -0.84
C GLY A 105 3.87 4.78 -1.53
N GLY A 106 4.79 4.93 -2.45
CA GLY A 106 5.31 3.84 -3.25
C GLY A 106 6.83 3.74 -3.21
N TYR A 107 7.31 2.52 -3.20
CA TYR A 107 8.72 2.23 -3.46
C TYR A 107 8.95 2.21 -4.97
N HIS A 108 10.10 2.70 -5.41
CA HIS A 108 10.56 2.83 -6.78
C HIS A 108 9.87 3.92 -7.58
N CYS A 109 8.58 3.84 -7.88
CA CYS A 109 7.81 4.85 -8.61
C CYS A 109 8.46 5.29 -9.94
N VAL A 110 9.01 4.34 -10.71
CA VAL A 110 9.80 4.61 -11.91
C VAL A 110 8.92 4.97 -13.11
N HIS A 111 7.84 4.21 -13.33
CA HIS A 111 6.97 4.34 -14.51
C HIS A 111 5.65 5.04 -14.17
N MET A 112 5.75 6.25 -13.62
CA MET A 112 4.60 7.05 -13.21
C MET A 112 4.00 7.85 -14.36
N SER A 113 2.68 7.80 -14.50
CA SER A 113 1.94 8.67 -15.41
C SER A 113 1.73 10.07 -14.81
N ARG A 114 1.26 11.02 -15.63
CA ARG A 114 0.89 12.35 -15.12
C ARG A 114 -0.23 12.29 -14.07
N GLU A 115 -1.15 11.37 -14.24
CA GLU A 115 -2.25 11.17 -13.29
C GLU A 115 -1.76 10.60 -11.95
N ASP A 116 -0.84 9.62 -12.01
CA ASP A 116 -0.18 9.09 -10.81
C ASP A 116 0.53 10.18 -10.02
N LEU A 117 1.30 11.02 -10.72
CA LEU A 117 2.01 12.16 -10.09
C LEU A 117 1.04 13.17 -9.49
N ARG A 118 -0.12 13.42 -10.12
CA ARG A 118 -1.16 14.27 -9.56
C ARG A 118 -1.73 13.71 -8.26
N ILE A 119 -2.03 12.41 -8.21
CA ILE A 119 -2.49 11.73 -7.00
C ILE A 119 -1.44 11.85 -5.89
N PHE A 120 -0.17 11.60 -6.21
CA PHE A 120 0.94 11.75 -5.26
C PHE A 120 1.01 13.16 -4.69
N GLN A 121 0.86 14.18 -5.53
CA GLN A 121 0.87 15.58 -5.09
C GLN A 121 -0.36 15.93 -4.24
N GLU A 122 -1.56 15.59 -4.69
CA GLU A 122 -2.82 15.93 -4.00
C GLU A 122 -2.92 15.24 -2.64
N LYS A 123 -2.53 13.99 -2.56
CA LYS A 123 -2.57 13.19 -1.32
C LYS A 123 -1.28 13.24 -0.51
N LYS A 124 -0.29 14.01 -0.96
CA LYS A 124 1.02 14.16 -0.30
C LYS A 124 1.71 12.82 -0.04
N LEU A 125 1.70 11.96 -1.05
CA LEU A 125 2.35 10.65 -1.00
C LEU A 125 3.86 10.78 -1.20
N TYR A 126 4.58 9.81 -0.70
CA TYR A 126 6.04 9.73 -0.82
C TYR A 126 6.46 8.73 -1.87
N ALA A 127 7.40 9.10 -2.72
CA ALA A 127 8.15 8.17 -3.56
C ALA A 127 9.46 7.85 -2.84
N VAL A 128 9.66 6.57 -2.55
CA VAL A 128 10.86 6.07 -1.84
C VAL A 128 11.74 5.37 -2.87
N THR A 129 12.86 5.98 -3.19
CA THR A 129 13.81 5.47 -4.21
C THR A 129 15.08 4.92 -3.59
#